data_ba90ec82694654d1bd1047b1316192c4
#
_entry.id   ba90ec82694654d1bd1047b1316192c4
#
_cell.length_a   1.000
_cell.length_b   1.000
_cell.length_c   1.000
_cell.angle_alpha   90.00
_cell.angle_beta   90.00
_cell.angle_gamma   90.00
#
_symmetry.space_group_name_H-M   'P 1'
#
loop_
_entity.id
_entity.type
_entity.pdbx_description
1 polymer ?
#
loop_
_entity_poly.entity_id
_entity_poly.type
_entity_poly.pdbx_seq_one_letter_code
_entity_poly.pdbx_strand_id
1 'polypeptide(L)'
;MTPNILRKMAITIYAAAGIGASPAYPQSNPTQITVLYEAFGKTSTMKKDWGFSALIEYGGKRILFDTGNNADIFAHNVEAKAIDLKQLDFAVVSHRHGDHTSGLNYLLKVNPTVKIYAPQENFGVFGAALPGTFYRRNESLPADMRYFDGKSQETLRFGSPWPEANFTWITKTTEVAPGLHLVLLNGTWGVDLEVKEISLAIDTPDGIVFIVGCSHSTIEKIVETARSTINKPIHLVLGGTHLLPAQDNQISSIAVSLRDNWNVRYLAPVHCTGEPAFAILKETFGDRYIYAGLGTTVLLGPKVTVKAEAGQPTRTAMDEEDMRSYREAVMRGPLRPFFGGSKRLARAQQ
;
A
#
# COMPACT_ATOMS: atom_id res chain seq x y z
N MET A 1 -39.17 76.88 -52.52
CA MET A 1 -37.73 76.93 -52.19
C MET A 1 -37.61 76.71 -50.68
N THR A 2 -37.29 75.54 -50.26
CA THR A 2 -37.14 75.15 -48.83
C THR A 2 -35.76 74.66 -48.60
N PRO A 3 -35.01 75.10 -47.58
CA PRO A 3 -33.69 74.57 -47.30
C PRO A 3 -33.72 73.35 -46.36
N ASN A 4 -32.96 72.39 -46.73
CA ASN A 4 -32.69 71.19 -45.99
C ASN A 4 -31.94 71.47 -44.70
N ILE A 5 -32.43 70.93 -43.57
CA ILE A 5 -31.74 70.92 -42.28
C ILE A 5 -31.16 69.56 -42.10
N LEU A 6 -29.82 69.43 -42.20
CA LEU A 6 -29.07 68.25 -41.82
C LEU A 6 -28.97 68.17 -40.30
N ARG A 7 -29.60 67.14 -39.69
CA ARG A 7 -29.42 66.78 -38.29
C ARG A 7 -28.20 65.87 -38.22
N LYS A 8 -27.16 66.29 -37.56
CA LYS A 8 -26.00 65.42 -37.15
C LYS A 8 -26.42 64.55 -35.94
N MET A 9 -26.53 63.30 -36.13
CA MET A 9 -26.63 62.32 -35.02
C MET A 9 -25.22 62.00 -34.50
N ALA A 10 -24.96 62.37 -33.25
CA ALA A 10 -23.78 61.93 -32.55
C ALA A 10 -24.01 60.47 -31.99
N ILE A 11 -23.28 59.53 -32.47
CA ILE A 11 -23.30 58.20 -31.96
C ILE A 11 -22.26 58.10 -30.82
N THR A 12 -22.76 57.97 -29.57
CA THR A 12 -21.93 57.73 -28.39
C THR A 12 -21.70 56.20 -28.29
N ILE A 13 -20.46 55.78 -28.56
CA ILE A 13 -20.07 54.40 -28.40
C ILE A 13 -19.71 54.19 -26.92
N TYR A 14 -20.51 53.46 -26.18
CA TYR A 14 -20.14 52.94 -24.87
C TYR A 14 -19.26 51.71 -25.05
N ALA A 15 -17.96 51.84 -24.79
CA ALA A 15 -17.06 50.71 -24.66
C ALA A 15 -17.32 50.05 -23.31
N ALA A 16 -18.09 48.98 -23.30
CA ALA A 16 -18.17 48.06 -22.14
C ALA A 16 -16.91 47.24 -22.07
N ALA A 17 -16.01 47.60 -21.16
CA ALA A 17 -14.90 46.75 -20.79
C ALA A 17 -15.42 45.51 -20.03
N GLY A 18 -15.74 44.47 -20.77
CA GLY A 18 -16.00 43.14 -20.20
C GLY A 18 -14.73 42.59 -19.58
N ILE A 19 -14.63 42.58 -18.26
CA ILE A 19 -13.62 41.78 -17.54
C ILE A 19 -14.01 40.33 -17.77
N GLY A 20 -13.44 39.72 -18.81
CA GLY A 20 -13.56 38.28 -19.04
C GLY A 20 -12.89 37.54 -17.91
N ALA A 21 -13.68 37.02 -16.98
CA ALA A 21 -13.20 36.00 -16.08
C ALA A 21 -12.75 34.82 -16.94
N SER A 22 -11.42 34.57 -17.01
CA SER A 22 -10.89 33.36 -17.60
C SER A 22 -11.56 32.15 -16.92
N PRO A 23 -12.08 31.19 -17.68
CA PRO A 23 -12.60 29.97 -17.05
C PRO A 23 -11.48 29.35 -16.23
N ALA A 24 -11.70 29.22 -14.93
CA ALA A 24 -10.81 28.44 -14.08
C ALA A 24 -10.80 27.03 -14.65
N TYR A 25 -9.68 26.63 -15.24
CA TYR A 25 -9.45 25.24 -15.61
C TYR A 25 -9.68 24.44 -14.33
N PRO A 26 -10.48 23.36 -14.37
CA PRO A 26 -10.63 22.50 -13.21
C PRO A 26 -9.22 22.04 -12.83
N GLN A 27 -8.81 22.31 -11.60
CA GLN A 27 -7.55 21.78 -11.07
C GLN A 27 -7.62 20.28 -11.29
N SER A 28 -6.74 19.73 -12.09
CA SER A 28 -6.64 18.29 -12.27
C SER A 28 -6.40 17.68 -10.90
N ASN A 29 -7.30 16.78 -10.48
CA ASN A 29 -7.15 16.05 -9.23
C ASN A 29 -5.74 15.44 -9.17
N PRO A 30 -5.07 15.49 -8.03
CA PRO A 30 -3.72 14.97 -7.92
C PRO A 30 -3.70 13.48 -8.32
N THR A 31 -2.68 13.10 -9.08
CA THR A 31 -2.43 11.73 -9.50
C THR A 31 -1.09 11.34 -8.93
N GLN A 32 -1.11 10.85 -7.68
CA GLN A 32 0.10 10.66 -6.90
C GLN A 32 -0.05 9.57 -5.83
N ILE A 33 1.09 9.08 -5.36
CA ILE A 33 1.19 8.14 -4.25
C ILE A 33 2.14 8.73 -3.21
N THR A 34 1.67 8.88 -1.97
CA THR A 34 2.48 9.38 -0.85
C THR A 34 2.74 8.25 0.14
N VAL A 35 4.01 7.91 0.37
CA VAL A 35 4.41 6.88 1.35
C VAL A 35 4.32 7.45 2.76
N LEU A 36 3.48 6.83 3.60
CA LEU A 36 3.17 7.29 4.95
C LEU A 36 3.85 6.49 6.05
N TYR A 37 4.24 5.25 5.75
CA TYR A 37 4.86 4.37 6.71
C TYR A 37 5.92 3.51 6.02
N GLU A 38 7.17 3.57 6.51
CA GLU A 38 8.31 2.88 5.93
C GLU A 38 9.48 2.90 6.90
N ALA A 39 10.34 1.87 6.83
CA ALA A 39 11.53 1.74 7.69
C ALA A 39 12.71 2.59 7.22
N PHE A 40 12.71 3.07 5.99
CA PHE A 40 13.75 3.94 5.45
C PHE A 40 13.14 5.20 4.83
N GLY A 41 13.96 6.22 4.70
CA GLY A 41 13.54 7.49 4.11
C GLY A 41 14.49 8.61 4.50
N LYS A 42 14.42 9.70 3.76
CA LYS A 42 15.18 10.90 4.08
C LYS A 42 14.74 11.46 5.42
N THR A 43 15.66 12.18 6.07
CA THR A 43 15.36 12.86 7.32
C THR A 43 14.19 13.80 7.13
N SER A 44 13.16 13.65 7.94
CA SER A 44 11.95 14.44 7.89
C SER A 44 11.33 14.57 9.28
N THR A 45 10.22 15.26 9.37
CA THR A 45 9.39 15.30 10.59
C THR A 45 8.65 13.99 10.85
N MET A 46 8.73 13.02 9.94
CA MET A 46 8.08 11.71 10.06
C MET A 46 8.96 10.71 10.81
N LYS A 47 8.32 9.70 11.40
CA LYS A 47 8.98 8.63 12.16
C LYS A 47 9.07 7.35 11.33
N LYS A 48 10.28 6.81 11.20
CA LYS A 48 10.55 5.53 10.54
C LYS A 48 10.18 4.38 11.49
N ASP A 49 9.55 3.35 10.94
CA ASP A 49 9.29 2.10 11.63
C ASP A 49 9.04 0.99 10.61
N TRP A 50 9.17 -0.27 11.02
CA TRP A 50 8.90 -1.42 10.16
C TRP A 50 7.42 -1.52 9.82
N GLY A 51 7.09 -1.58 8.53
CA GLY A 51 5.72 -1.68 8.03
C GLY A 51 5.51 -0.85 6.77
N PHE A 52 4.31 -0.87 6.23
CA PHE A 52 3.97 -0.12 5.03
C PHE A 52 2.64 0.60 5.15
N SER A 53 2.57 1.80 4.60
CA SER A 53 1.34 2.52 4.31
C SER A 53 1.55 3.56 3.22
N ALA A 54 0.58 3.74 2.36
CA ALA A 54 0.58 4.77 1.33
C ALA A 54 -0.80 5.39 1.14
N LEU A 55 -0.85 6.69 0.87
CA LEU A 55 -2.03 7.38 0.36
C LEU A 55 -1.94 7.46 -1.16
N ILE A 56 -2.96 6.95 -1.84
CA ILE A 56 -3.12 7.02 -3.28
C ILE A 56 -4.19 8.04 -3.61
N GLU A 57 -3.87 9.01 -4.45
CA GLU A 57 -4.79 10.00 -4.99
C GLU A 57 -4.85 9.83 -6.51
N TYR A 58 -5.96 9.29 -7.00
CA TYR A 58 -6.14 8.98 -8.42
C TYR A 58 -7.62 9.09 -8.84
N GLY A 59 -7.88 9.73 -9.97
CA GLY A 59 -9.23 9.85 -10.52
C GLY A 59 -10.24 10.52 -9.58
N GLY A 60 -9.78 11.42 -8.72
CA GLY A 60 -10.59 12.08 -7.70
C GLY A 60 -10.85 11.23 -6.45
N LYS A 61 -10.26 10.03 -6.37
CA LYS A 61 -10.34 9.13 -5.23
C LYS A 61 -9.14 9.29 -4.31
N ARG A 62 -9.38 9.16 -3.01
CA ARG A 62 -8.37 9.13 -1.95
C ARG A 62 -8.44 7.77 -1.27
N ILE A 63 -7.41 6.97 -1.47
CA ILE A 63 -7.35 5.58 -1.05
C ILE A 63 -6.18 5.40 -0.10
N LEU A 64 -6.43 4.91 1.10
CA LEU A 64 -5.38 4.49 2.00
C LEU A 64 -5.07 3.01 1.77
N PHE A 65 -3.82 2.70 1.51
CA PHE A 65 -3.34 1.32 1.35
C PHE A 65 -2.43 0.98 2.53
N ASP A 66 -2.85 0.02 3.36
CA ASP A 66 -2.23 -0.38 4.62
C ASP A 66 -2.08 0.76 5.65
N THR A 67 -1.68 0.42 6.89
CA THR A 67 -1.64 1.37 8.01
C THR A 67 -0.39 1.27 8.87
N GLY A 68 0.59 0.43 8.50
CA GLY A 68 1.83 0.25 9.26
C GLY A 68 1.68 -0.55 10.55
N ASN A 69 2.75 -0.59 11.33
CA ASN A 69 2.94 -1.46 12.48
C ASN A 69 2.58 -0.83 13.83
N ASN A 70 2.47 0.50 13.90
CA ASN A 70 2.22 1.21 15.14
C ASN A 70 1.26 2.38 14.93
N ALA A 71 0.17 2.40 15.69
CA ALA A 71 -0.88 3.40 15.53
C ALA A 71 -0.42 4.83 15.84
N ASP A 72 0.47 5.01 16.82
CA ASP A 72 0.94 6.34 17.21
C ASP A 72 1.96 6.89 16.19
N ILE A 73 2.80 6.02 15.64
CA ILE A 73 3.72 6.40 14.56
C ILE A 73 2.94 6.72 13.28
N PHE A 74 1.93 5.91 12.96
CA PHE A 74 1.05 6.17 11.82
C PHE A 74 0.32 7.52 11.98
N ALA A 75 -0.26 7.78 13.17
CA ALA A 75 -0.90 9.05 13.49
C ALA A 75 0.05 10.24 13.27
N HIS A 76 1.26 10.15 13.86
CA HIS A 76 2.28 11.18 13.73
C HIS A 76 2.65 11.44 12.25
N ASN A 77 2.80 10.40 11.45
CA ASN A 77 3.19 10.52 10.06
C ASN A 77 2.06 11.13 9.19
N VAL A 78 0.81 10.76 9.46
CA VAL A 78 -0.37 11.35 8.84
C VAL A 78 -0.47 12.84 9.15
N GLU A 79 -0.28 13.23 10.40
CA GLU A 79 -0.27 14.61 10.84
C GLU A 79 0.89 15.41 10.22
N ALA A 80 2.09 14.85 10.20
CA ALA A 80 3.27 15.49 9.59
C ALA A 80 3.10 15.77 8.08
N LYS A 81 2.27 14.98 7.39
CA LYS A 81 1.89 15.20 5.99
C LYS A 81 0.60 16.00 5.81
N ALA A 82 -0.01 16.46 6.90
CA ALA A 82 -1.28 17.19 6.90
C ALA A 82 -2.40 16.45 6.13
N ILE A 83 -2.46 15.11 6.28
CA ILE A 83 -3.44 14.27 5.61
C ILE A 83 -4.70 14.16 6.46
N ASP A 84 -5.85 14.54 5.90
CA ASP A 84 -7.15 14.32 6.51
C ASP A 84 -7.70 12.93 6.14
N LEU A 85 -7.64 12.00 7.07
CA LEU A 85 -8.17 10.63 6.91
C LEU A 85 -9.70 10.57 6.84
N LYS A 86 -10.42 11.65 7.20
CA LYS A 86 -11.88 11.71 7.06
C LYS A 86 -12.32 11.84 5.60
N GLN A 87 -11.41 12.27 4.73
CA GLN A 87 -11.65 12.44 3.30
C GLN A 87 -11.29 11.20 2.47
N LEU A 88 -11.08 10.05 3.09
CA LEU A 88 -10.85 8.81 2.37
C LEU A 88 -12.15 8.31 1.74
N ASP A 89 -12.08 7.89 0.48
CA ASP A 89 -13.15 7.12 -0.17
C ASP A 89 -13.21 5.70 0.40
N PHE A 90 -12.04 5.09 0.62
CA PHE A 90 -11.91 3.79 1.27
C PHE A 90 -10.45 3.52 1.68
N ALA A 91 -10.28 2.48 2.47
CA ALA A 91 -8.98 1.90 2.79
C ALA A 91 -8.89 0.47 2.22
N VAL A 92 -7.66 0.03 1.98
CA VAL A 92 -7.32 -1.34 1.58
C VAL A 92 -6.33 -1.88 2.60
N VAL A 93 -6.61 -3.02 3.17
CA VAL A 93 -5.66 -3.81 3.96
C VAL A 93 -5.17 -4.95 3.08
N SER A 94 -3.89 -4.93 2.74
CA SER A 94 -3.32 -5.89 1.79
C SER A 94 -3.39 -7.33 2.31
N HIS A 95 -3.04 -7.55 3.58
CA HIS A 95 -3.07 -8.85 4.24
C HIS A 95 -3.04 -8.69 5.77
N ARG A 96 -3.13 -9.79 6.51
CA ARG A 96 -3.35 -9.80 7.97
C ARG A 96 -2.16 -9.44 8.86
N HIS A 97 -0.95 -9.27 8.35
CA HIS A 97 0.22 -9.03 9.19
C HIS A 97 0.14 -7.68 9.92
N GLY A 98 0.65 -7.66 11.16
CA GLY A 98 0.51 -6.52 12.05
C GLY A 98 1.17 -5.24 11.55
N ASP A 99 2.25 -5.38 10.81
CA ASP A 99 3.00 -4.28 10.18
C ASP A 99 2.29 -3.63 8.98
N HIS A 100 1.07 -4.11 8.66
CA HIS A 100 0.14 -3.53 7.70
C HIS A 100 -1.19 -3.09 8.33
N THR A 101 -1.53 -3.63 9.51
CA THR A 101 -2.87 -3.48 10.10
C THR A 101 -2.91 -2.69 11.40
N SER A 102 -1.80 -2.55 12.13
CA SER A 102 -1.83 -2.00 13.49
C SER A 102 -2.28 -0.53 13.57
N GLY A 103 -2.04 0.25 12.51
CA GLY A 103 -2.51 1.63 12.42
C GLY A 103 -4.02 1.78 12.24
N LEU A 104 -4.78 0.68 12.00
CA LEU A 104 -6.24 0.69 12.00
C LEU A 104 -6.81 1.23 13.30
N ASN A 105 -6.13 1.03 14.44
CA ASN A 105 -6.52 1.60 15.72
C ASN A 105 -6.65 3.13 15.67
N TYR A 106 -5.75 3.81 14.95
CA TYR A 106 -5.84 5.26 14.77
C TYR A 106 -6.84 5.62 13.66
N LEU A 107 -6.80 4.94 12.52
CA LEU A 107 -7.74 5.19 11.42
C LEU A 107 -9.19 5.14 11.90
N LEU A 108 -9.58 4.10 12.62
CA LEU A 108 -10.95 3.92 13.11
C LEU A 108 -11.34 4.91 14.20
N LYS A 109 -10.36 5.42 14.96
CA LYS A 109 -10.60 6.51 15.93
C LYS A 109 -11.00 7.80 15.22
N VAL A 110 -10.39 8.12 14.06
CA VAL A 110 -10.64 9.39 13.33
C VAL A 110 -11.68 9.28 12.23
N ASN A 111 -11.86 8.07 11.67
CA ASN A 111 -12.86 7.78 10.64
C ASN A 111 -13.50 6.39 10.88
N PRO A 112 -14.40 6.26 11.85
CA PRO A 112 -14.94 4.95 12.28
C PRO A 112 -15.84 4.28 11.23
N THR A 113 -16.30 5.02 10.22
CA THR A 113 -17.20 4.51 9.18
C THR A 113 -16.53 4.26 7.84
N VAL A 114 -15.22 4.50 7.74
CA VAL A 114 -14.48 4.28 6.51
C VAL A 114 -14.66 2.83 6.03
N LYS A 115 -14.96 2.68 4.74
CA LYS A 115 -15.00 1.35 4.13
C LYS A 115 -13.58 0.80 4.03
N ILE A 116 -13.39 -0.45 4.46
CA ILE A 116 -12.09 -1.13 4.44
C ILE A 116 -12.23 -2.41 3.63
N TYR A 117 -11.53 -2.50 2.52
CA TYR A 117 -11.40 -3.74 1.77
C TYR A 117 -10.26 -4.57 2.35
N ALA A 118 -10.52 -5.85 2.58
CA ALA A 118 -9.54 -6.80 3.12
C ALA A 118 -9.78 -8.21 2.56
N PRO A 119 -8.75 -9.07 2.44
CA PRO A 119 -8.94 -10.43 2.00
C PRO A 119 -9.73 -11.24 3.03
N GLN A 120 -10.64 -12.08 2.56
CA GLN A 120 -11.35 -13.01 3.43
C GLN A 120 -10.46 -14.21 3.75
N GLU A 121 -10.12 -14.37 5.02
CA GLU A 121 -9.32 -15.47 5.53
C GLU A 121 -10.03 -16.24 6.64
N ASN A 122 -9.71 -17.53 6.78
CA ASN A 122 -10.24 -18.37 7.86
C ASN A 122 -9.48 -18.16 9.19
N PHE A 123 -8.23 -17.68 9.10
CA PHE A 123 -7.37 -17.43 10.25
C PHE A 123 -6.81 -16.02 10.15
N GLY A 124 -6.74 -15.31 11.25
CA GLY A 124 -6.05 -14.05 11.28
C GLY A 124 -6.70 -12.97 12.11
N VAL A 125 -6.14 -11.77 12.00
CA VAL A 125 -6.54 -10.59 12.77
C VAL A 125 -7.95 -10.10 12.47
N PHE A 126 -8.52 -10.52 11.36
CA PHE A 126 -9.90 -10.15 10.98
C PHE A 126 -10.98 -10.98 11.69
N GLY A 127 -10.55 -11.93 12.51
CA GLY A 127 -11.43 -12.80 13.24
C GLY A 127 -11.75 -14.10 12.51
N ALA A 128 -11.84 -15.15 13.30
CA ALA A 128 -12.27 -16.46 12.87
C ALA A 128 -13.37 -16.97 13.78
N ALA A 129 -14.19 -17.86 13.26
CA ALA A 129 -15.16 -18.61 14.01
C ALA A 129 -14.83 -20.10 13.86
N LEU A 130 -14.54 -20.77 14.96
CA LEU A 130 -14.36 -22.22 14.99
C LEU A 130 -15.58 -22.90 15.60
N PRO A 131 -15.95 -24.08 15.14
CA PRO A 131 -17.03 -24.84 15.79
C PRO A 131 -16.62 -25.16 17.22
N GLY A 132 -17.57 -25.15 18.15
CA GLY A 132 -17.30 -25.45 19.56
C GLY A 132 -16.75 -26.87 19.80
N THR A 133 -16.75 -27.71 18.79
CA THR A 133 -16.17 -29.06 18.80
C THR A 133 -14.68 -29.10 18.42
N PHE A 134 -14.07 -27.96 18.11
CA PHE A 134 -12.67 -27.93 17.64
C PHE A 134 -11.67 -28.41 18.70
N TYR A 135 -12.03 -28.38 19.98
CA TYR A 135 -11.22 -28.91 21.07
C TYR A 135 -11.88 -30.10 21.74
N ARG A 136 -11.07 -31.03 22.23
CA ARG A 136 -11.53 -32.20 22.98
C ARG A 136 -11.92 -31.77 24.40
N ARG A 137 -13.00 -32.31 24.90
CA ARG A 137 -13.49 -32.07 26.26
C ARG A 137 -13.09 -33.21 27.19
N ASN A 138 -12.90 -32.85 28.44
CA ASN A 138 -12.76 -33.84 29.52
C ASN A 138 -13.76 -33.50 30.63
N GLU A 139 -14.83 -34.29 30.73
CA GLU A 139 -15.90 -34.05 31.68
C GLU A 139 -15.56 -34.48 33.12
N SER A 140 -14.46 -35.22 33.30
CA SER A 140 -13.96 -35.57 34.63
C SER A 140 -13.22 -34.43 35.34
N LEU A 141 -12.90 -33.36 34.68
CA LEU A 141 -12.29 -32.20 35.29
C LEU A 141 -13.31 -31.37 36.05
N PRO A 142 -12.92 -30.74 37.17
CA PRO A 142 -13.76 -29.73 37.85
C PRO A 142 -14.13 -28.59 36.89
N ALA A 143 -15.28 -27.95 37.13
CA ALA A 143 -15.78 -26.91 36.23
C ALA A 143 -14.80 -25.74 36.03
N ASP A 144 -14.10 -25.32 37.07
CA ASP A 144 -13.08 -24.26 37.07
C ASP A 144 -11.81 -24.61 36.29
N MET A 145 -11.61 -25.85 35.93
CA MET A 145 -10.55 -26.32 35.03
C MET A 145 -11.05 -26.62 33.61
N ARG A 146 -12.32 -26.37 33.34
CA ARG A 146 -12.92 -26.62 32.01
C ARG A 146 -13.19 -25.30 31.29
N TYR A 147 -12.92 -25.27 30.00
CA TYR A 147 -13.24 -24.09 29.21
C TYR A 147 -14.73 -23.72 29.34
N PHE A 148 -15.01 -22.45 29.58
CA PHE A 148 -16.35 -21.90 29.80
C PHE A 148 -17.14 -22.62 30.91
N ASP A 149 -16.47 -23.00 32.00
CA ASP A 149 -17.04 -23.75 33.14
C ASP A 149 -17.76 -25.03 32.71
N GLY A 150 -17.28 -25.67 31.64
CA GLY A 150 -17.85 -26.86 31.07
C GLY A 150 -19.07 -26.64 30.17
N LYS A 151 -19.56 -25.41 30.02
CA LYS A 151 -20.66 -25.11 29.11
C LYS A 151 -20.23 -25.22 27.64
N SER A 152 -21.09 -25.86 26.85
CA SER A 152 -20.84 -25.98 25.42
C SER A 152 -20.99 -24.62 24.73
N GLN A 153 -19.97 -24.23 23.97
CA GLN A 153 -20.09 -23.13 23.02
C GLN A 153 -20.42 -23.72 21.65
N GLU A 154 -21.40 -23.17 20.97
CA GLU A 154 -21.72 -23.55 19.59
C GLU A 154 -20.61 -23.11 18.64
N THR A 155 -20.12 -21.90 18.86
CA THR A 155 -19.06 -21.28 18.06
C THR A 155 -18.12 -20.54 18.97
N LEU A 156 -16.82 -20.75 18.79
CA LEU A 156 -15.77 -19.93 19.40
C LEU A 156 -15.33 -18.85 18.41
N ARG A 157 -15.52 -17.60 18.82
CA ARG A 157 -15.07 -16.46 18.06
C ARG A 157 -13.79 -15.91 18.67
N PHE A 158 -12.81 -15.65 17.83
CA PHE A 158 -11.56 -15.01 18.22
C PHE A 158 -11.02 -14.20 17.04
N GLY A 159 -10.10 -13.30 17.30
CA GLY A 159 -9.42 -12.58 16.25
C GLY A 159 -9.70 -11.09 16.25
N SER A 160 -10.32 -10.53 15.24
CA SER A 160 -10.29 -9.11 14.95
C SER A 160 -10.39 -8.21 16.17
N PRO A 161 -9.40 -7.34 16.43
CA PRO A 161 -9.52 -6.28 17.42
C PRO A 161 -10.46 -5.14 16.96
N TRP A 162 -11.02 -5.24 15.75
CA TRP A 162 -11.87 -4.22 15.11
C TRP A 162 -13.25 -4.79 14.68
N PRO A 163 -14.05 -5.34 15.59
CA PRO A 163 -15.32 -5.99 15.23
C PRO A 163 -16.34 -5.01 14.64
N GLU A 164 -16.26 -3.73 14.98
CA GLU A 164 -17.16 -2.67 14.51
C GLU A 164 -16.68 -2.01 13.21
N ALA A 165 -15.53 -2.40 12.68
CA ALA A 165 -15.00 -1.82 11.47
C ALA A 165 -15.82 -2.22 10.24
N ASN A 166 -16.00 -1.27 9.32
CA ASN A 166 -16.78 -1.47 8.08
C ASN A 166 -15.95 -2.24 7.03
N PHE A 167 -15.66 -3.52 7.32
CA PHE A 167 -14.95 -4.39 6.40
C PHE A 167 -15.83 -4.86 5.25
N THR A 168 -15.25 -4.81 4.05
CA THR A 168 -15.77 -5.48 2.85
C THR A 168 -14.77 -6.56 2.44
N TRP A 169 -15.18 -7.81 2.59
CA TRP A 169 -14.31 -8.97 2.37
C TRP A 169 -14.15 -9.27 0.89
N ILE A 170 -12.90 -9.38 0.46
CA ILE A 170 -12.53 -9.73 -0.91
C ILE A 170 -12.28 -11.23 -0.99
N THR A 171 -13.09 -11.92 -1.80
CA THR A 171 -13.03 -13.38 -2.01
C THR A 171 -12.51 -13.76 -3.39
N LYS A 172 -12.41 -12.81 -4.30
CA LYS A 172 -11.88 -12.95 -5.66
C LYS A 172 -11.39 -11.60 -6.17
N THR A 173 -10.55 -11.61 -7.18
CA THR A 173 -10.15 -10.38 -7.89
C THR A 173 -11.39 -9.63 -8.34
N THR A 174 -11.48 -8.33 -7.99
CA THR A 174 -12.71 -7.53 -8.11
C THR A 174 -12.37 -6.10 -8.49
N GLU A 175 -13.09 -5.54 -9.45
CA GLU A 175 -13.11 -4.10 -9.71
C GLU A 175 -14.02 -3.43 -8.67
N VAL A 176 -13.47 -2.50 -7.89
CA VAL A 176 -14.17 -1.85 -6.77
C VAL A 176 -14.62 -0.42 -7.12
N ALA A 177 -14.07 0.16 -8.14
CA ALA A 177 -14.49 1.39 -8.80
C ALA A 177 -13.91 1.39 -10.23
N PRO A 178 -14.42 2.21 -11.15
CA PRO A 178 -13.93 2.24 -12.53
C PRO A 178 -12.40 2.36 -12.62
N GLY A 179 -11.75 1.33 -13.17
CA GLY A 179 -10.30 1.26 -13.31
C GLY A 179 -9.54 0.97 -12.01
N LEU A 180 -10.20 0.66 -10.91
CA LEU A 180 -9.58 0.29 -9.63
C LEU A 180 -9.88 -1.16 -9.31
N HIS A 181 -8.88 -2.03 -9.40
CA HIS A 181 -9.02 -3.45 -9.18
C HIS A 181 -8.26 -3.91 -7.94
N LEU A 182 -8.89 -4.72 -7.11
CA LEU A 182 -8.24 -5.46 -6.04
C LEU A 182 -7.92 -6.85 -6.55
N VAL A 183 -6.64 -7.13 -6.74
CA VAL A 183 -6.13 -8.41 -7.24
C VAL A 183 -5.84 -9.31 -6.05
N LEU A 184 -6.62 -10.38 -5.89
CA LEU A 184 -6.50 -11.34 -4.80
C LEU A 184 -5.63 -12.53 -5.22
N LEU A 185 -4.67 -12.86 -4.37
CA LEU A 185 -3.80 -14.01 -4.50
C LEU A 185 -3.62 -14.72 -3.17
N ASN A 186 -3.25 -16.00 -3.24
CA ASN A 186 -2.85 -16.78 -2.09
C ASN A 186 -1.33 -16.90 -2.06
N GLY A 187 -0.73 -16.41 -1.01
CA GLY A 187 0.67 -16.60 -0.69
C GLY A 187 0.86 -17.62 0.43
N THR A 188 2.08 -17.74 0.93
CA THR A 188 2.42 -18.57 2.06
C THR A 188 3.26 -17.79 3.06
N TRP A 189 3.08 -18.09 4.34
CA TRP A 189 3.90 -17.58 5.42
C TRP A 189 4.52 -18.74 6.19
N GLY A 190 5.86 -18.81 6.20
CA GLY A 190 6.57 -19.92 6.83
C GLY A 190 6.27 -21.27 6.16
N VAL A 191 6.19 -22.32 6.98
CA VAL A 191 5.83 -23.67 6.52
C VAL A 191 4.32 -23.83 6.69
N ASP A 192 3.58 -23.81 5.58
CA ASP A 192 2.16 -24.23 5.49
C ASP A 192 1.08 -23.25 5.97
N LEU A 193 1.38 -21.98 6.27
CA LEU A 193 0.33 -21.01 6.56
C LEU A 193 -0.05 -20.22 5.31
N GLU A 194 -1.27 -20.42 4.83
CA GLU A 194 -1.83 -19.61 3.76
C GLU A 194 -1.97 -18.14 4.22
N VAL A 195 -1.51 -17.23 3.38
CA VAL A 195 -1.73 -15.79 3.52
C VAL A 195 -2.43 -15.30 2.26
N LYS A 196 -3.67 -14.88 2.40
CA LYS A 196 -4.36 -14.18 1.32
C LYS A 196 -3.92 -12.73 1.30
N GLU A 197 -3.55 -12.26 0.13
CA GLU A 197 -3.17 -10.88 -0.05
C GLU A 197 -3.89 -10.25 -1.24
N ILE A 198 -4.18 -8.97 -1.12
CA ILE A 198 -4.72 -8.14 -2.19
C ILE A 198 -3.74 -7.03 -2.52
N SER A 199 -3.57 -6.80 -3.80
CA SER A 199 -2.86 -5.66 -4.36
C SER A 199 -3.83 -4.73 -5.06
N LEU A 200 -3.57 -3.42 -5.03
CA LEU A 200 -4.38 -2.45 -5.76
C LEU A 200 -3.77 -2.22 -7.14
N ALA A 201 -4.50 -2.57 -8.20
CA ALA A 201 -4.17 -2.28 -9.57
C ALA A 201 -5.00 -1.11 -10.07
N ILE A 202 -4.35 -0.10 -10.57
CA ILE A 202 -4.96 1.11 -11.13
C ILE A 202 -4.77 1.07 -12.64
N ASP A 203 -5.87 1.05 -13.38
CA ASP A 203 -5.87 1.17 -14.83
C ASP A 203 -5.68 2.62 -15.24
N THR A 204 -4.48 2.96 -15.70
CA THR A 204 -4.15 4.31 -16.15
C THR A 204 -3.99 4.38 -17.68
N PRO A 205 -4.03 5.58 -18.30
CA PRO A 205 -3.70 5.75 -19.70
C PRO A 205 -2.30 5.24 -20.09
N ASP A 206 -1.36 5.27 -19.13
CA ASP A 206 0.03 4.88 -19.35
C ASP A 206 0.30 3.40 -19.09
N GLY A 207 -0.70 2.65 -18.60
CA GLY A 207 -0.63 1.25 -18.21
C GLY A 207 -1.02 1.03 -16.75
N ILE A 208 -0.78 -0.17 -16.24
CA ILE A 208 -1.17 -0.54 -14.87
C ILE A 208 -0.18 0.03 -13.87
N VAL A 209 -0.70 0.77 -12.88
CA VAL A 209 0.03 1.14 -11.66
C VAL A 209 -0.38 0.18 -10.56
N PHE A 210 0.62 -0.47 -9.95
CA PHE A 210 0.42 -1.51 -8.96
C PHE A 210 0.92 -1.08 -7.59
N ILE A 211 0.06 -1.21 -6.57
CA ILE A 211 0.42 -1.01 -5.17
C ILE A 211 0.33 -2.37 -4.48
N VAL A 212 1.44 -2.80 -3.91
CA VAL A 212 1.62 -4.13 -3.32
C VAL A 212 2.01 -4.01 -1.85
N GLY A 213 1.46 -4.87 -0.98
CA GLY A 213 1.86 -4.93 0.42
C GLY A 213 3.21 -5.62 0.59
N CYS A 214 3.20 -6.95 0.57
CA CYS A 214 4.39 -7.77 0.79
C CYS A 214 4.79 -8.71 -0.36
N SER A 215 3.88 -9.13 -1.22
CA SER A 215 4.15 -10.14 -2.26
C SER A 215 4.41 -11.56 -1.72
N HIS A 216 3.64 -12.01 -0.73
CA HIS A 216 3.73 -13.40 -0.21
C HIS A 216 3.42 -14.46 -1.28
N SER A 217 2.63 -14.11 -2.28
CA SER A 217 2.34 -14.93 -3.46
C SER A 217 3.42 -14.88 -4.55
N THR A 218 4.49 -14.17 -4.32
CA THR A 218 5.57 -13.72 -5.21
C THR A 218 5.17 -12.57 -6.13
N ILE A 219 6.09 -11.61 -6.26
CA ILE A 219 5.85 -10.41 -7.09
C ILE A 219 5.57 -10.75 -8.56
N GLU A 220 6.16 -11.81 -9.09
CA GLU A 220 5.94 -12.25 -10.46
C GLU A 220 4.51 -12.73 -10.70
N LYS A 221 3.94 -13.55 -9.77
CA LYS A 221 2.54 -13.98 -9.87
C LYS A 221 1.56 -12.81 -9.74
N ILE A 222 1.88 -11.83 -8.89
CA ILE A 222 1.06 -10.63 -8.73
C ILE A 222 1.01 -9.86 -10.06
N VAL A 223 2.16 -9.62 -10.67
CA VAL A 223 2.29 -8.92 -11.95
C VAL A 223 1.58 -9.69 -13.08
N GLU A 224 1.74 -11.02 -13.12
CA GLU A 224 1.07 -11.90 -14.08
C GLU A 224 -0.46 -11.78 -13.99
N THR A 225 -0.98 -11.91 -12.77
CA THR A 225 -2.43 -11.86 -12.51
C THR A 225 -3.02 -10.51 -12.87
N ALA A 226 -2.31 -9.43 -12.55
CA ALA A 226 -2.73 -8.09 -12.90
C ALA A 226 -2.80 -7.87 -14.41
N ARG A 227 -1.72 -8.24 -15.08
CA ARG A 227 -1.64 -8.11 -16.52
C ARG A 227 -2.74 -8.90 -17.24
N SER A 228 -3.03 -10.12 -16.77
CA SER A 228 -4.11 -10.94 -17.32
C SER A 228 -5.50 -10.38 -17.03
N THR A 229 -5.69 -9.74 -15.85
CA THR A 229 -6.97 -9.16 -15.46
C THR A 229 -7.32 -7.89 -16.26
N ILE A 230 -6.34 -6.99 -16.45
CA ILE A 230 -6.57 -5.65 -17.03
C ILE A 230 -6.17 -5.62 -18.51
N ASN A 231 -5.31 -6.57 -18.95
CA ASN A 231 -4.79 -6.67 -20.31
C ASN A 231 -4.08 -5.39 -20.82
N LYS A 232 -3.26 -4.79 -19.93
CA LYS A 232 -2.42 -3.63 -20.25
C LYS A 232 -0.97 -3.86 -19.79
N PRO A 233 0.01 -3.13 -20.33
CA PRO A 233 1.39 -3.18 -19.85
C PRO A 233 1.49 -2.67 -18.41
N ILE A 234 2.49 -3.16 -17.67
CA ILE A 234 2.78 -2.70 -16.31
C ILE A 234 3.60 -1.41 -16.38
N HIS A 235 2.99 -0.31 -15.91
CA HIS A 235 3.64 0.99 -15.91
C HIS A 235 4.50 1.21 -14.66
N LEU A 236 3.97 0.91 -13.47
CA LEU A 236 4.67 1.04 -12.18
C LEU A 236 4.29 -0.11 -11.25
N VAL A 237 5.27 -0.67 -10.59
CA VAL A 237 5.09 -1.48 -9.38
C VAL A 237 5.67 -0.72 -8.19
N LEU A 238 4.85 -0.44 -7.18
CA LEU A 238 5.27 0.19 -5.92
C LEU A 238 4.84 -0.70 -4.76
N GLY A 239 5.78 -1.10 -3.92
CA GLY A 239 5.46 -1.93 -2.75
C GLY A 239 6.57 -2.90 -2.35
N GLY A 240 6.26 -3.75 -1.37
CA GLY A 240 7.15 -4.79 -0.90
C GLY A 240 7.22 -5.98 -1.86
N THR A 241 8.44 -6.43 -2.17
CA THR A 241 8.67 -7.56 -3.08
C THR A 241 9.00 -8.86 -2.37
N HIS A 242 9.05 -8.85 -1.04
CA HIS A 242 9.35 -9.99 -0.15
C HIS A 242 10.65 -10.72 -0.48
N LEU A 243 11.69 -9.99 -0.91
CA LEU A 243 12.98 -10.56 -1.29
C LEU A 243 14.00 -10.61 -0.13
N LEU A 244 13.61 -10.18 1.07
CA LEU A 244 14.44 -10.24 2.29
C LEU A 244 15.16 -11.58 2.49
N PRO A 245 14.51 -12.76 2.35
CA PRO A 245 15.16 -14.05 2.55
C PRO A 245 15.87 -14.58 1.30
N ALA A 246 15.76 -13.89 0.16
CA ALA A 246 16.27 -14.38 -1.11
C ALA A 246 17.80 -14.21 -1.22
N GLN A 247 18.45 -15.10 -1.94
CA GLN A 247 19.87 -15.00 -2.26
C GLN A 247 20.07 -14.07 -3.47
N ASP A 248 21.24 -13.44 -3.60
CA ASP A 248 21.54 -12.46 -4.64
C ASP A 248 21.28 -12.97 -6.07
N ASN A 249 21.56 -14.23 -6.35
CA ASN A 249 21.28 -14.84 -7.66
C ASN A 249 19.77 -14.98 -7.94
N GLN A 250 18.95 -15.25 -6.91
CA GLN A 250 17.51 -15.30 -7.03
C GLN A 250 16.95 -13.89 -7.23
N ILE A 251 17.45 -12.90 -6.46
CA ILE A 251 17.08 -11.50 -6.62
C ILE A 251 17.40 -11.02 -8.04
N SER A 252 18.60 -11.32 -8.54
CA SER A 252 19.03 -10.96 -9.89
C SER A 252 18.12 -11.56 -10.96
N SER A 253 17.73 -12.84 -10.80
CA SER A 253 16.83 -13.52 -11.72
C SER A 253 15.45 -12.88 -11.74
N ILE A 254 14.91 -12.54 -10.57
CA ILE A 254 13.60 -11.87 -10.43
C ILE A 254 13.67 -10.45 -11.01
N ALA A 255 14.75 -9.71 -10.75
CA ALA A 255 14.95 -8.38 -11.29
C ALA A 255 14.93 -8.35 -12.82
N VAL A 256 15.67 -9.28 -13.45
CA VAL A 256 15.69 -9.45 -14.91
C VAL A 256 14.31 -9.89 -15.41
N SER A 257 13.65 -10.83 -14.74
CA SER A 257 12.30 -11.28 -15.11
C SER A 257 11.28 -10.14 -15.09
N LEU A 258 11.27 -9.34 -14.03
CA LEU A 258 10.38 -8.16 -13.95
C LEU A 258 10.65 -7.16 -15.07
N ARG A 259 11.91 -6.90 -15.38
CA ARG A 259 12.31 -5.94 -16.41
C ARG A 259 12.02 -6.45 -17.83
N ASP A 260 12.39 -7.68 -18.15
CA ASP A 260 12.46 -8.19 -19.53
C ASP A 260 11.25 -9.07 -19.89
N ASN A 261 10.83 -9.98 -19.01
CA ASN A 261 9.72 -10.88 -19.29
C ASN A 261 8.37 -10.19 -19.06
N TRP A 262 8.25 -9.47 -17.93
CA TRP A 262 7.02 -8.76 -17.57
C TRP A 262 6.96 -7.34 -18.10
N ASN A 263 8.08 -6.80 -18.60
CA ASN A 263 8.20 -5.44 -19.12
C ASN A 263 7.69 -4.39 -18.12
N VAL A 264 8.01 -4.55 -16.83
CA VAL A 264 7.73 -3.55 -15.80
C VAL A 264 8.51 -2.30 -16.15
N ARG A 265 7.80 -1.19 -16.41
CA ARG A 265 8.44 0.04 -16.88
C ARG A 265 9.17 0.76 -15.76
N TYR A 266 8.51 0.94 -14.61
CA TYR A 266 9.08 1.56 -13.41
C TYR A 266 8.91 0.65 -12.22
N LEU A 267 9.90 0.65 -11.32
CA LEU A 267 9.87 -0.13 -10.08
C LEU A 267 10.23 0.78 -8.90
N ALA A 268 9.36 0.82 -7.90
CA ALA A 268 9.52 1.55 -6.64
C ALA A 268 9.46 0.56 -5.46
N PRO A 269 10.51 -0.23 -5.22
CA PRO A 269 10.53 -1.23 -4.17
C PRO A 269 10.65 -0.55 -2.79
N VAL A 270 9.91 -1.07 -1.82
CA VAL A 270 9.87 -0.58 -0.43
C VAL A 270 9.74 -1.75 0.55
N HIS A 271 9.65 -1.46 1.83
CA HIS A 271 9.27 -2.36 2.92
C HIS A 271 10.09 -3.67 2.96
N CYS A 272 9.44 -4.83 2.80
CA CYS A 272 10.05 -6.17 2.90
C CYS A 272 10.89 -6.59 1.68
N THR A 273 11.31 -5.64 0.84
CA THR A 273 12.16 -5.93 -0.32
C THR A 273 13.56 -6.39 0.08
N GLY A 274 14.19 -5.74 1.04
CA GLY A 274 15.52 -6.11 1.54
C GLY A 274 16.66 -5.33 0.90
N GLU A 275 17.70 -5.03 1.72
CA GLU A 275 18.81 -4.18 1.29
C GLU A 275 19.59 -4.71 0.09
N PRO A 276 19.98 -6.00 0.01
CA PRO A 276 20.61 -6.53 -1.19
C PRO A 276 19.73 -6.39 -2.43
N ALA A 277 18.41 -6.60 -2.25
CA ALA A 277 17.47 -6.47 -3.36
C ALA A 277 17.32 -5.01 -3.83
N PHE A 278 17.33 -4.03 -2.93
CA PHE A 278 17.34 -2.62 -3.35
C PHE A 278 18.52 -2.30 -4.26
N ALA A 279 19.72 -2.77 -3.93
CA ALA A 279 20.91 -2.54 -4.73
C ALA A 279 20.81 -3.20 -6.12
N ILE A 280 20.46 -4.49 -6.17
CA ILE A 280 20.34 -5.26 -7.41
C ILE A 280 19.22 -4.73 -8.31
N LEU A 281 18.06 -4.44 -7.74
CA LEU A 281 16.93 -3.87 -8.46
C LEU A 281 17.26 -2.49 -9.03
N LYS A 282 17.96 -1.65 -8.26
CA LYS A 282 18.39 -0.33 -8.72
C LYS A 282 19.38 -0.44 -9.88
N GLU A 283 20.37 -1.31 -9.80
CA GLU A 283 21.29 -1.57 -10.89
C GLU A 283 20.56 -2.07 -12.15
N THR A 284 19.65 -3.02 -11.98
CA THR A 284 18.89 -3.62 -13.08
C THR A 284 17.95 -2.64 -13.78
N PHE A 285 17.25 -1.79 -13.03
CA PHE A 285 16.26 -0.86 -13.57
C PHE A 285 16.85 0.50 -13.96
N GLY A 286 18.03 0.89 -13.42
CA GLY A 286 18.67 2.17 -13.72
C GLY A 286 17.71 3.35 -13.48
N ASP A 287 17.53 4.22 -14.49
CA ASP A 287 16.65 5.40 -14.42
C ASP A 287 15.16 5.07 -14.24
N ARG A 288 14.78 3.80 -14.35
CA ARG A 288 13.41 3.31 -14.13
C ARG A 288 13.19 2.84 -12.69
N TYR A 289 14.23 2.85 -11.86
CA TYR A 289 14.12 2.66 -10.43
C TYR A 289 13.66 3.96 -9.77
N ILE A 290 12.55 3.90 -9.04
CA ILE A 290 11.95 5.05 -8.35
C ILE A 290 12.20 4.91 -6.85
N TYR A 291 12.85 5.89 -6.26
CA TYR A 291 12.97 5.98 -4.81
C TYR A 291 11.61 6.30 -4.18
N ALA A 292 11.19 5.51 -3.21
CA ALA A 292 9.89 5.66 -2.54
C ALA A 292 9.98 5.49 -1.01
N GLY A 293 11.01 6.04 -0.36
CA GLY A 293 11.14 6.03 1.10
C GLY A 293 10.07 6.85 1.81
N LEU A 294 10.05 6.78 3.13
CA LEU A 294 9.10 7.49 3.99
C LEU A 294 8.98 8.97 3.61
N GLY A 295 7.75 9.45 3.48
CA GLY A 295 7.42 10.82 3.13
C GLY A 295 7.51 11.15 1.64
N THR A 296 8.02 10.24 0.81
CA THR A 296 8.12 10.45 -0.63
C THR A 296 6.74 10.51 -1.28
N THR A 297 6.55 11.47 -2.19
CA THR A 297 5.38 11.55 -3.07
C THR A 297 5.81 11.22 -4.49
N VAL A 298 5.32 10.11 -5.01
CA VAL A 298 5.51 9.65 -6.39
C VAL A 298 4.41 10.21 -7.26
N LEU A 299 4.78 10.96 -8.30
CA LEU A 299 3.86 11.54 -9.28
C LEU A 299 3.66 10.55 -10.43
N LEU A 300 2.40 10.24 -10.72
CA LEU A 300 2.01 9.36 -11.81
C LEU A 300 1.79 10.15 -13.10
N GLY A 301 2.13 9.57 -14.22
CA GLY A 301 2.00 10.12 -15.57
C GLY A 301 2.85 9.32 -16.54
N PRO A 302 2.99 9.72 -17.81
CA PRO A 302 3.79 9.02 -18.83
C PRO A 302 5.24 8.78 -18.38
N LYS A 303 5.76 9.67 -17.55
CA LYS A 303 7.01 9.51 -16.80
C LYS A 303 6.70 9.56 -15.31
N VAL A 304 7.02 8.48 -14.60
CA VAL A 304 6.94 8.45 -13.14
C VAL A 304 8.10 9.26 -12.56
N THR A 305 7.78 10.18 -11.65
CA THR A 305 8.75 11.07 -11.01
C THR A 305 8.48 11.18 -9.52
N VAL A 306 9.46 11.68 -8.78
CA VAL A 306 9.32 11.98 -7.35
C VAL A 306 9.17 13.48 -7.19
N LYS A 307 8.18 13.91 -6.40
CA LYS A 307 7.99 15.33 -6.08
C LYS A 307 9.19 15.81 -5.28
N ALA A 308 9.82 16.88 -5.76
CA ALA A 308 10.90 17.54 -5.02
C ALA A 308 10.33 18.13 -3.72
N GLU A 309 10.91 17.78 -2.58
CA GLU A 309 10.63 18.49 -1.33
C GLU A 309 11.34 19.84 -1.37
N ALA A 310 10.66 20.89 -0.92
CA ALA A 310 11.24 22.25 -0.89
C ALA A 310 12.52 22.24 -0.05
N GLY A 311 13.67 22.51 -0.68
CA GLY A 311 14.98 22.61 -0.03
C GLY A 311 15.83 21.34 0.01
N GLN A 312 15.39 20.21 -0.58
CA GLN A 312 16.22 19.01 -0.69
C GLN A 312 16.57 18.65 -2.14
N PRO A 313 17.82 18.24 -2.42
CA PRO A 313 18.17 17.76 -3.75
C PRO A 313 17.37 16.50 -4.09
N THR A 314 16.88 16.43 -5.33
CA THR A 314 16.20 15.24 -5.87
C THR A 314 17.20 14.09 -5.94
N ARG A 315 17.22 13.20 -4.94
CA ARG A 315 18.02 11.98 -4.98
C ARG A 315 17.13 10.83 -5.42
N THR A 316 17.57 10.13 -6.44
CA THR A 316 16.92 8.92 -6.98
C THR A 316 17.41 7.63 -6.30
N ALA A 317 18.28 7.74 -5.30
CA ALA A 317 18.91 6.61 -4.63
C ALA A 317 18.71 6.68 -3.11
N MET A 318 18.59 5.52 -2.46
CA MET A 318 18.74 5.39 -1.02
C MET A 318 20.16 5.86 -0.64
N ASP A 319 20.28 6.69 0.40
CA ASP A 319 21.57 7.04 0.97
C ASP A 319 21.99 6.08 2.09
N GLU A 320 23.21 6.24 2.61
CA GLU A 320 23.73 5.35 3.66
C GLU A 320 22.92 5.43 4.98
N GLU A 321 22.30 6.57 5.26
CA GLU A 321 21.47 6.76 6.44
C GLU A 321 20.16 6.00 6.30
N ASP A 322 19.53 6.05 5.14
CA ASP A 322 18.35 5.28 4.82
C ASP A 322 18.64 3.77 4.93
N MET A 323 19.78 3.32 4.39
CA MET A 323 20.22 1.93 4.47
C MET A 323 20.49 1.49 5.91
N ARG A 324 21.11 2.34 6.73
CA ARG A 324 21.36 2.04 8.13
C ARG A 324 20.07 1.93 8.93
N SER A 325 19.13 2.86 8.73
CA SER A 325 17.83 2.84 9.38
C SER A 325 17.03 1.58 9.03
N TYR A 326 17.08 1.16 7.77
CA TYR A 326 16.47 -0.08 7.31
C TYR A 326 17.10 -1.30 8.01
N ARG A 327 18.43 -1.40 8.09
CA ARG A 327 19.13 -2.48 8.82
C ARG A 327 18.68 -2.57 10.28
N GLU A 328 18.64 -1.42 10.96
CA GLU A 328 18.21 -1.38 12.35
C GLU A 328 16.77 -1.86 12.52
N ALA A 329 15.85 -1.44 11.64
CA ALA A 329 14.46 -1.87 11.66
C ALA A 329 14.32 -3.37 11.43
N VAL A 330 14.99 -3.93 10.41
CA VAL A 330 14.97 -5.36 10.10
C VAL A 330 15.56 -6.20 11.24
N MET A 331 16.65 -5.74 11.85
CA MET A 331 17.31 -6.47 12.94
C MET A 331 16.52 -6.42 14.26
N ARG A 332 15.69 -5.42 14.47
CA ARG A 332 14.82 -5.29 15.66
C ARG A 332 13.46 -5.96 15.49
N GLY A 333 13.05 -6.26 14.25
CA GLY A 333 11.73 -6.80 13.94
C GLY A 333 11.53 -8.27 14.38
N PRO A 334 10.30 -8.78 14.32
CA PRO A 334 9.93 -10.13 14.75
C PRO A 334 10.56 -11.27 13.93
N LEU A 335 11.34 -10.96 12.89
CA LEU A 335 12.02 -11.94 12.04
C LEU A 335 13.25 -12.60 12.69
N ARG A 336 13.70 -12.15 13.87
CA ARG A 336 14.82 -12.78 14.62
C ARG A 336 14.69 -14.29 14.81
N PRO A 337 13.50 -14.89 15.03
CA PRO A 337 13.39 -16.35 15.19
C PRO A 337 13.61 -17.15 13.89
N PHE A 338 13.40 -16.55 12.73
CA PHE A 338 13.44 -17.29 11.45
C PHE A 338 14.85 -17.55 10.90
N PHE A 339 15.80 -16.68 11.21
CA PHE A 339 17.19 -16.86 10.75
C PHE A 339 18.04 -17.77 11.65
N GLY A 340 17.55 -18.11 12.84
CA GLY A 340 18.26 -18.99 13.81
C GLY A 340 18.05 -20.50 13.58
N GLY A 341 17.12 -20.92 12.74
CA GLY A 341 16.71 -22.33 12.60
C GLY A 341 17.63 -23.20 11.74
N SER A 342 18.46 -22.63 10.90
CA SER A 342 19.27 -23.37 9.91
C SER A 342 20.50 -24.08 10.49
N LYS A 343 20.89 -23.84 11.75
CA LYS A 343 22.05 -24.49 12.37
C LYS A 343 21.76 -25.72 13.25
N ARG A 344 20.49 -26.09 13.44
CA ARG A 344 20.14 -27.27 14.28
C ARG A 344 19.82 -28.54 13.52
N LEU A 345 19.71 -28.51 12.21
CA LEU A 345 19.43 -29.73 11.41
C LEU A 345 20.69 -30.50 10.98
N ALA A 346 21.90 -29.97 11.22
CA ALA A 346 23.15 -30.64 10.85
C ALA A 346 23.75 -31.53 11.95
N ARG A 347 23.10 -31.70 13.13
CA ARG A 347 23.61 -32.54 14.25
C ARG A 347 22.76 -33.76 14.61
N ALA A 348 21.76 -34.09 13.82
CA ALA A 348 20.92 -35.27 14.07
C ALA A 348 21.16 -36.44 13.10
N GLN A 349 22.25 -36.38 12.32
CA GLN A 349 22.73 -37.52 11.50
C GLN A 349 24.24 -37.66 11.65
N GLN A 350 24.67 -38.06 12.83
CA GLN A 350 25.89 -38.83 13.10
C GLN A 350 25.62 -39.75 14.27
#